data_e5d729ffa7551648b45ff3ba8c69cae8
#
_entry.id   e5d729ffa7551648b45ff3ba8c69cae8
#
_cell.length_a   1.000
_cell.length_b   1.000
_cell.length_c   1.000
_cell.angle_alpha   90.00
_cell.angle_beta   90.00
_cell.angle_gamma   90.00
#
_symmetry.space_group_name_H-M   'P 1'
#
loop_
_entity.id
_entity.type
_entity.pdbx_description
1 polymer ?
#
loop_
_entity_poly.entity_id
_entity_poly.type
_entity_poly.pdbx_seq_one_letter_code
_entity_poly.pdbx_strand_id
1 'polypeptide(L)'
;YNLTPVAEVMYKYFPNHKHVFVADNDDSKTGEKEAKKAAAYVKKVGGYAEIHMPESKGDYNDHKNEVAVTEGEVVLQTLDVPVEFDFVRSANGRFLNTKDNIGGVLAVHGVDVRYNVIKKKMEIDIPEMTFIADMQEEASLIEIENRCINMGIPHTKVRDYLKILAREYNPVKEWIESEPWDGVDRLPEFLNSLTTEESAQLRDMLLKKWLVSCVAAACETNGVEL
;
A
#
# COMPACT_ATOMS: atom_id res chain seq x y z
N TYR A 1 -10.80 -18.77 -16.30
CA TYR A 1 -9.65 -18.05 -15.71
C TYR A 1 -9.77 -18.17 -14.19
N ASN A 2 -8.67 -18.57 -13.51
CA ASN A 2 -8.61 -18.60 -12.06
C ASN A 2 -7.50 -17.64 -11.61
N LEU A 3 -7.86 -16.47 -11.11
CA LEU A 3 -6.92 -15.42 -10.71
C LEU A 3 -6.36 -15.62 -9.29
N THR A 4 -6.99 -16.46 -8.46
CA THR A 4 -6.55 -16.68 -7.08
C THR A 4 -5.13 -17.23 -6.96
N PRO A 5 -4.69 -18.26 -7.72
CA PRO A 5 -3.31 -18.73 -7.66
C PRO A 5 -2.30 -17.67 -8.11
N VAL A 6 -2.68 -16.80 -9.05
CA VAL A 6 -1.83 -15.68 -9.47
C VAL A 6 -1.70 -14.67 -8.33
N ALA A 7 -2.79 -14.34 -7.65
CA ALA A 7 -2.80 -13.46 -6.50
C ALA A 7 -1.94 -14.01 -5.34
N GLU A 8 -1.97 -15.32 -5.11
CA GLU A 8 -1.13 -15.99 -4.11
C GLU A 8 0.37 -15.81 -4.41
N VAL A 9 0.77 -16.06 -5.66
CA VAL A 9 2.15 -15.90 -6.09
C VAL A 9 2.58 -14.45 -6.04
N MET A 10 1.77 -13.53 -6.57
CA MET A 10 2.07 -12.10 -6.58
C MET A 10 2.21 -11.54 -5.17
N TYR A 11 1.31 -11.89 -4.26
CA TYR A 11 1.41 -11.45 -2.87
C TYR A 11 2.65 -12.01 -2.16
N LYS A 12 3.03 -13.26 -2.45
CA LYS A 12 4.24 -13.87 -1.88
C LYS A 12 5.52 -13.10 -2.25
N TYR A 13 5.61 -12.61 -3.48
CA TYR A 13 6.80 -11.87 -3.95
C TYR A 13 6.72 -10.36 -3.71
N PHE A 14 5.51 -9.81 -3.63
CA PHE A 14 5.26 -8.38 -3.50
C PHE A 14 4.25 -8.06 -2.38
N PRO A 15 4.50 -8.47 -1.12
CA PRO A 15 3.51 -8.36 -0.04
C PRO A 15 3.18 -6.91 0.34
N ASN A 16 4.11 -5.98 0.07
CA ASN A 16 3.98 -4.56 0.43
C ASN A 16 3.48 -3.68 -0.73
N HIS A 17 3.10 -4.30 -1.86
CA HIS A 17 2.62 -3.56 -3.02
C HIS A 17 1.08 -3.58 -3.07
N LYS A 18 0.53 -2.53 -3.65
CA LYS A 18 -0.89 -2.49 -4.02
C LYS A 18 -1.12 -3.45 -5.20
N HIS A 19 -2.03 -4.38 -5.05
CA HIS A 19 -2.43 -5.31 -6.10
C HIS A 19 -3.69 -4.79 -6.79
N VAL A 20 -3.62 -4.56 -8.08
CA VAL A 20 -4.78 -4.14 -8.88
C VAL A 20 -5.18 -5.30 -9.80
N PHE A 21 -6.42 -5.74 -9.67
CA PHE A 21 -7.02 -6.75 -10.52
C PHE A 21 -7.93 -6.07 -11.54
N VAL A 22 -7.63 -6.22 -12.82
CA VAL A 22 -8.48 -5.70 -13.89
C VAL A 22 -9.45 -6.80 -14.31
N ALA A 23 -10.75 -6.50 -14.23
CA ALA A 23 -11.82 -7.40 -14.58
C ALA A 23 -12.50 -6.97 -15.88
N ASP A 24 -13.00 -7.93 -16.64
CA ASP A 24 -13.82 -7.66 -17.82
C ASP A 24 -15.26 -7.31 -17.42
N ASN A 25 -15.86 -6.37 -18.10
CA ASN A 25 -17.27 -6.01 -17.94
C ASN A 25 -18.11 -6.75 -18.99
N ASP A 26 -18.34 -8.04 -18.78
CA ASP A 26 -19.10 -8.91 -19.66
C ASP A 26 -20.39 -9.44 -19.01
N ASP A 27 -21.28 -9.99 -19.83
CA ASP A 27 -22.57 -10.54 -19.35
C ASP A 27 -22.36 -11.79 -18.48
N SER A 28 -21.24 -12.50 -18.63
CA SER A 28 -20.96 -13.73 -17.88
C SER A 28 -20.58 -13.42 -16.43
N LYS A 29 -20.05 -12.20 -16.17
CA LYS A 29 -19.49 -11.76 -14.88
C LYS A 29 -18.44 -12.72 -14.31
N THR A 30 -17.83 -13.53 -15.16
CA THR A 30 -16.82 -14.51 -14.74
C THR A 30 -15.53 -13.79 -14.34
N GLY A 31 -15.08 -12.82 -15.15
CA GLY A 31 -13.91 -11.98 -14.85
C GLY A 31 -14.09 -11.21 -13.56
N GLU A 32 -15.23 -10.58 -13.34
CA GLU A 32 -15.58 -9.87 -12.10
C GLU A 32 -15.53 -10.79 -10.88
N LYS A 33 -16.15 -11.99 -10.97
CA LYS A 33 -16.14 -12.96 -9.84
C LYS A 33 -14.74 -13.44 -9.48
N GLU A 34 -13.91 -13.74 -10.47
CA GLU A 34 -12.55 -14.20 -10.24
C GLU A 34 -11.65 -13.08 -9.70
N ALA A 35 -11.78 -11.85 -10.20
CA ALA A 35 -11.10 -10.70 -9.66
C ALA A 35 -11.49 -10.41 -8.20
N LYS A 36 -12.79 -10.53 -7.85
CA LYS A 36 -13.27 -10.41 -6.46
C LYS A 36 -12.67 -11.47 -5.56
N LYS A 37 -12.58 -12.74 -5.99
CA LYS A 37 -11.94 -13.82 -5.21
C LYS A 37 -10.45 -13.55 -4.99
N ALA A 38 -9.73 -13.14 -6.05
CA ALA A 38 -8.31 -12.84 -5.98
C ALA A 38 -8.01 -11.66 -5.05
N ALA A 39 -8.76 -10.57 -5.18
CA ALA A 39 -8.63 -9.41 -4.31
C ALA A 39 -9.01 -9.71 -2.86
N ALA A 40 -10.07 -10.50 -2.63
CA ALA A 40 -10.45 -10.95 -1.30
C ALA A 40 -9.35 -11.82 -0.66
N TYR A 41 -8.69 -12.69 -1.43
CA TYR A 41 -7.53 -13.45 -0.94
C TYR A 41 -6.41 -12.52 -0.47
N VAL A 42 -5.98 -11.55 -1.30
CA VAL A 42 -4.90 -10.61 -0.94
C VAL A 42 -5.25 -9.83 0.32
N LYS A 43 -6.49 -9.31 0.43
CA LYS A 43 -6.95 -8.62 1.64
C LYS A 43 -6.98 -9.53 2.86
N LYS A 44 -7.41 -10.78 2.71
CA LYS A 44 -7.44 -11.79 3.79
C LYS A 44 -6.05 -12.08 4.37
N VAL A 45 -5.00 -12.06 3.55
CA VAL A 45 -3.62 -12.28 3.99
C VAL A 45 -2.90 -10.98 4.41
N GLY A 46 -3.64 -9.86 4.51
CA GLY A 46 -3.13 -8.59 5.00
C GLY A 46 -2.54 -7.68 3.93
N GLY A 47 -2.74 -7.98 2.64
CA GLY A 47 -2.32 -7.15 1.54
C GLY A 47 -3.37 -6.11 1.14
N TYR A 48 -2.96 -5.16 0.30
CA TYR A 48 -3.84 -4.15 -0.27
C TYR A 48 -4.23 -4.52 -1.70
N ALA A 49 -5.54 -4.56 -2.00
CA ALA A 49 -6.04 -4.93 -3.31
C ALA A 49 -7.24 -4.10 -3.74
N GLU A 50 -7.27 -3.74 -5.02
CA GLU A 50 -8.40 -3.08 -5.69
C GLU A 50 -8.80 -3.87 -6.94
N ILE A 51 -10.04 -3.65 -7.40
CA ILE A 51 -10.52 -4.17 -8.66
C ILE A 51 -10.93 -3.00 -9.54
N HIS A 52 -10.38 -2.96 -10.74
CA HIS A 52 -10.75 -2.01 -11.76
C HIS A 52 -11.49 -2.73 -12.88
N MET A 53 -12.56 -2.12 -13.39
CA MET A 53 -13.40 -2.67 -14.46
C MET A 53 -13.84 -1.52 -15.38
N PRO A 54 -13.85 -1.71 -16.71
CA PRO A 54 -14.41 -0.71 -17.61
C PRO A 54 -15.88 -0.40 -17.25
N GLU A 55 -16.28 0.86 -17.32
CA GLU A 55 -17.70 1.25 -17.10
C GLU A 55 -18.60 0.73 -18.21
N SER A 56 -18.12 0.74 -19.45
CA SER A 56 -18.81 0.19 -20.59
C SER A 56 -18.53 -1.31 -20.75
N LYS A 57 -19.45 -2.01 -21.45
CA LYS A 57 -19.33 -3.44 -21.67
C LYS A 57 -18.14 -3.76 -22.57
N GLY A 58 -17.32 -4.73 -22.17
CA GLY A 58 -16.14 -5.21 -22.89
C GLY A 58 -14.96 -5.52 -21.98
N ASP A 59 -13.85 -5.92 -22.57
CA ASP A 59 -12.59 -6.07 -21.83
C ASP A 59 -11.73 -4.79 -21.89
N TYR A 60 -10.68 -4.75 -21.10
CA TYR A 60 -9.77 -3.61 -21.07
C TYR A 60 -9.07 -3.37 -22.41
N ASN A 61 -8.78 -4.44 -23.16
CA ASN A 61 -8.10 -4.33 -24.46
C ASN A 61 -9.02 -3.78 -25.55
N ASP A 62 -10.31 -4.13 -25.52
CA ASP A 62 -11.30 -3.57 -26.42
C ASP A 62 -11.34 -2.06 -26.27
N HIS A 63 -11.45 -1.55 -25.04
CA HIS A 63 -11.49 -0.12 -24.75
C HIS A 63 -10.17 0.58 -25.05
N LYS A 64 -9.03 -0.06 -24.79
CA LYS A 64 -7.72 0.49 -25.12
C LYS A 64 -7.54 0.68 -26.63
N ASN A 65 -8.04 -0.26 -27.43
CA ASN A 65 -7.98 -0.16 -28.89
C ASN A 65 -8.90 0.95 -29.43
N GLU A 66 -10.07 1.13 -28.85
CA GLU A 66 -10.98 2.23 -29.17
C GLU A 66 -10.39 3.59 -28.79
N VAL A 67 -9.76 3.67 -27.63
CA VAL A 67 -9.08 4.88 -27.14
C VAL A 67 -7.89 5.28 -28.02
N ALA A 68 -7.13 4.32 -28.53
CA ALA A 68 -6.03 4.60 -29.46
C ALA A 68 -6.50 5.28 -30.75
N VAL A 69 -7.79 5.14 -31.10
CA VAL A 69 -8.41 5.78 -32.27
C VAL A 69 -9.01 7.15 -31.95
N THR A 70 -9.40 7.40 -30.70
CA THR A 70 -10.18 8.58 -30.30
C THR A 70 -9.49 9.55 -29.33
N GLU A 71 -8.25 9.28 -28.90
CA GLU A 71 -7.54 10.04 -27.85
C GLU A 71 -8.31 10.14 -26.51
N GLY A 72 -9.24 9.24 -26.26
CA GLY A 72 -10.01 9.18 -25.02
C GLY A 72 -9.32 8.33 -23.94
N GLU A 73 -9.50 8.69 -22.67
CA GLU A 73 -9.02 7.92 -21.53
C GLU A 73 -9.99 6.77 -21.22
N VAL A 74 -9.48 5.56 -20.94
CA VAL A 74 -10.33 4.44 -20.49
C VAL A 74 -10.79 4.71 -19.07
N VAL A 75 -12.10 4.91 -18.90
CA VAL A 75 -12.68 5.10 -17.57
C VAL A 75 -12.87 3.74 -16.90
N LEU A 76 -12.18 3.55 -15.79
CA LEU A 76 -12.30 2.36 -14.95
C LEU A 76 -13.03 2.70 -13.65
N GLN A 77 -14.00 1.88 -13.30
CA GLN A 77 -14.63 1.94 -11.97
C GLN A 77 -13.92 1.01 -11.00
N THR A 78 -13.78 1.45 -9.75
CA THR A 78 -13.28 0.59 -8.67
C THR A 78 -14.46 -0.14 -8.04
N LEU A 79 -14.38 -1.47 -8.00
CA LEU A 79 -15.42 -2.30 -7.40
C LEU A 79 -15.13 -2.55 -5.92
N ASP A 80 -16.17 -2.46 -5.10
CA ASP A 80 -16.09 -2.87 -3.71
C ASP A 80 -15.87 -4.38 -3.61
N VAL A 81 -14.84 -4.77 -2.86
CA VAL A 81 -14.53 -6.16 -2.56
C VAL A 81 -15.00 -6.46 -1.15
N PRO A 82 -16.10 -7.20 -0.98
CA PRO A 82 -16.50 -7.64 0.34
C PRO A 82 -15.43 -8.58 0.89
N VAL A 83 -14.87 -8.24 2.04
CA VAL A 83 -13.90 -9.08 2.73
C VAL A 83 -14.66 -9.97 3.71
N GLU A 84 -14.82 -11.23 3.33
CA GLU A 84 -15.28 -12.26 4.28
C GLU A 84 -14.05 -12.74 5.08
N PHE A 85 -14.08 -12.50 6.39
CA PHE A 85 -13.04 -12.96 7.29
C PHE A 85 -13.58 -13.98 8.27
N ASP A 86 -12.92 -15.12 8.37
CA ASP A 86 -13.28 -16.18 9.31
C ASP A 86 -12.68 -15.89 10.70
N PHE A 87 -13.45 -15.19 11.51
CA PHE A 87 -13.02 -14.77 12.84
C PHE A 87 -12.91 -15.96 13.80
N VAL A 88 -11.79 -16.06 14.49
CA VAL A 88 -11.50 -17.10 15.47
C VAL A 88 -12.42 -16.98 16.67
N ARG A 89 -13.10 -18.08 16.99
CA ARG A 89 -14.06 -18.16 18.11
C ARG A 89 -13.64 -19.23 19.12
N SER A 90 -14.06 -19.03 20.35
CA SER A 90 -14.00 -20.06 21.39
C SER A 90 -15.02 -21.18 21.14
N ALA A 91 -14.91 -22.28 21.86
CA ALA A 91 -15.88 -23.37 21.81
C ALA A 91 -17.32 -22.91 22.13
N ASN A 92 -17.49 -21.81 22.86
CA ASN A 92 -18.78 -21.22 23.20
C ASN A 92 -19.27 -20.18 22.18
N GLY A 93 -18.63 -20.10 20.99
CA GLY A 93 -18.98 -19.17 19.90
C GLY A 93 -18.56 -17.72 20.11
N ARG A 94 -17.90 -17.37 21.22
CA ARG A 94 -17.43 -15.98 21.48
C ARG A 94 -16.15 -15.69 20.71
N PHE A 95 -16.02 -14.50 20.15
CA PHE A 95 -14.79 -14.05 19.52
C PHE A 95 -13.63 -14.02 20.53
N LEU A 96 -12.46 -14.47 20.08
CA LEU A 96 -11.25 -14.45 20.88
C LEU A 96 -10.46 -13.14 20.68
N ASN A 97 -9.74 -12.70 21.72
CA ASN A 97 -8.84 -11.58 21.63
C ASN A 97 -7.49 -12.04 21.02
N THR A 98 -7.44 -12.15 19.71
CA THR A 98 -6.28 -12.64 18.97
C THR A 98 -5.81 -11.61 17.94
N LYS A 99 -4.53 -11.69 17.57
CA LYS A 99 -3.95 -10.90 16.49
C LYS A 99 -4.74 -11.09 15.18
N ASP A 100 -5.15 -12.32 14.89
CA ASP A 100 -5.85 -12.64 13.64
C ASP A 100 -7.23 -12.00 13.60
N ASN A 101 -7.97 -11.97 14.72
CA ASN A 101 -9.25 -11.28 14.77
C ASN A 101 -9.10 -9.76 14.61
N ILE A 102 -8.08 -9.14 15.20
CA ILE A 102 -7.81 -7.72 14.98
C ILE A 102 -7.39 -7.48 13.51
N GLY A 103 -6.52 -8.32 12.95
CA GLY A 103 -6.17 -8.28 11.53
C GLY A 103 -7.40 -8.41 10.61
N GLY A 104 -8.35 -9.27 11.00
CA GLY A 104 -9.64 -9.39 10.30
C GLY A 104 -10.47 -8.11 10.32
N VAL A 105 -10.54 -7.42 11.48
CA VAL A 105 -11.21 -6.11 11.56
C VAL A 105 -10.55 -5.09 10.64
N LEU A 106 -9.20 -5.02 10.64
CA LEU A 106 -8.48 -4.11 9.75
C LEU A 106 -8.80 -4.42 8.28
N ALA A 107 -8.74 -5.70 7.89
CA ALA A 107 -9.00 -6.15 6.53
C ALA A 107 -10.45 -5.85 6.07
N VAL A 108 -11.44 -6.14 6.90
CA VAL A 108 -12.87 -5.89 6.61
C VAL A 108 -13.14 -4.40 6.39
N HIS A 109 -12.43 -3.54 7.12
CA HIS A 109 -12.61 -2.10 7.04
C HIS A 109 -11.57 -1.39 6.17
N GLY A 110 -10.70 -2.13 5.48
CA GLY A 110 -9.68 -1.55 4.61
C GLY A 110 -8.65 -0.67 5.33
N VAL A 111 -8.45 -0.89 6.64
CA VAL A 111 -7.51 -0.11 7.45
C VAL A 111 -6.09 -0.55 7.14
N ASP A 112 -5.23 0.38 6.73
CA ASP A 112 -3.81 0.13 6.51
C ASP A 112 -2.99 0.60 7.72
N VAL A 113 -2.13 -0.28 8.22
CA VAL A 113 -1.27 -0.01 9.38
C VAL A 113 0.19 -0.19 8.98
N ARG A 114 0.96 0.90 9.04
CA ARG A 114 2.36 0.95 8.61
C ARG A 114 3.25 1.49 9.72
N TYR A 115 4.48 1.00 9.77
CA TYR A 115 5.52 1.59 10.59
C TYR A 115 6.47 2.40 9.72
N ASN A 116 6.41 3.72 9.82
CA ASN A 116 7.29 4.63 9.10
C ASN A 116 8.69 4.59 9.73
N VAL A 117 9.64 3.96 9.03
CA VAL A 117 11.00 3.74 9.54
C VAL A 117 11.81 5.04 9.65
N ILE A 118 11.44 6.08 8.90
CA ILE A 118 12.09 7.40 8.95
C ILE A 118 11.58 8.20 10.16
N LYS A 119 10.27 8.31 10.31
CA LYS A 119 9.65 9.01 11.45
C LYS A 119 9.70 8.20 12.75
N LYS A 120 9.95 6.89 12.67
CA LYS A 120 9.89 5.93 13.78
C LYS A 120 8.55 5.95 14.50
N LYS A 121 7.48 6.05 13.72
CA LYS A 121 6.10 6.11 14.19
C LYS A 121 5.20 5.17 13.39
N MET A 122 4.16 4.70 14.05
CA MET A 122 3.08 3.97 13.39
C MET A 122 2.18 4.98 12.66
N GLU A 123 1.85 4.70 11.42
CA GLU A 123 0.91 5.44 10.59
C GLU A 123 -0.27 4.53 10.30
N ILE A 124 -1.48 5.03 10.60
CA ILE A 124 -2.72 4.28 10.42
C ILE A 124 -3.57 5.09 9.45
N ASP A 125 -3.94 4.45 8.35
CA ASP A 125 -4.83 5.02 7.35
C ASP A 125 -6.18 4.30 7.41
N ILE A 126 -7.23 5.06 7.68
CA ILE A 126 -8.61 4.57 7.77
C ILE A 126 -9.39 5.20 6.62
N PRO A 127 -9.93 4.40 5.67
CA PRO A 127 -10.69 4.93 4.55
C PRO A 127 -11.79 5.89 4.99
N GLU A 128 -11.96 6.97 4.23
CA GLU A 128 -12.99 7.99 4.42
C GLU A 128 -12.89 8.81 5.73
N MET A 129 -11.81 8.63 6.51
CA MET A 129 -11.62 9.37 7.74
C MET A 129 -10.39 10.29 7.67
N THR A 130 -10.56 11.51 8.16
CA THR A 130 -9.47 12.47 8.30
C THR A 130 -9.41 12.94 9.75
N PHE A 131 -8.24 12.85 10.35
CA PHE A 131 -8.00 13.26 11.72
C PHE A 131 -7.09 14.48 11.77
N ILE A 132 -7.11 15.19 12.91
CA ILE A 132 -6.13 16.24 13.18
C ILE A 132 -4.73 15.58 13.25
N ALA A 133 -3.76 16.14 12.53
CA ALA A 133 -2.44 15.53 12.33
C ALA A 133 -1.74 15.12 13.64
N ASP A 134 -1.83 15.97 14.67
CA ASP A 134 -1.19 15.71 15.97
C ASP A 134 -1.91 14.63 16.81
N MET A 135 -3.18 14.33 16.48
CA MET A 135 -4.00 13.34 17.17
C MET A 135 -4.28 12.09 16.33
N GLN A 136 -3.75 12.01 15.13
CA GLN A 136 -4.09 10.97 14.16
C GLN A 136 -3.90 9.56 14.72
N GLU A 137 -2.77 9.28 15.36
CA GLU A 137 -2.48 7.96 15.91
C GLU A 137 -3.50 7.56 16.98
N GLU A 138 -3.77 8.45 17.94
CA GLU A 138 -4.71 8.19 19.05
C GLU A 138 -6.16 8.06 18.55
N ALA A 139 -6.58 8.98 17.68
CA ALA A 139 -7.92 8.95 17.10
C ALA A 139 -8.15 7.68 16.24
N SER A 140 -7.15 7.27 15.47
CA SER A 140 -7.21 6.03 14.69
C SER A 140 -7.32 4.80 15.56
N LEU A 141 -6.60 4.76 16.69
CA LEU A 141 -6.70 3.66 17.66
C LEU A 141 -8.11 3.55 18.25
N ILE A 142 -8.67 4.69 18.68
CA ILE A 142 -10.04 4.75 19.23
C ILE A 142 -11.05 4.24 18.18
N GLU A 143 -10.89 4.65 16.92
CA GLU A 143 -11.78 4.22 15.86
C GLU A 143 -11.68 2.71 15.60
N ILE A 144 -10.47 2.15 15.58
CA ILE A 144 -10.29 0.69 15.44
C ILE A 144 -10.94 -0.05 16.61
N GLU A 145 -10.77 0.45 17.83
CA GLU A 145 -11.43 -0.11 19.02
C GLU A 145 -12.96 -0.07 18.89
N ASN A 146 -13.52 1.04 18.41
CA ASN A 146 -14.96 1.19 18.13
C ASN A 146 -15.44 0.15 17.10
N ARG A 147 -14.68 -0.07 16.02
CA ARG A 147 -15.01 -1.09 15.01
C ARG A 147 -15.00 -2.50 15.62
N CYS A 148 -14.01 -2.79 16.46
CA CYS A 148 -13.98 -4.05 17.21
C CYS A 148 -15.23 -4.22 18.09
N ILE A 149 -15.62 -3.18 18.84
CA ILE A 149 -16.81 -3.19 19.73
C ILE A 149 -18.06 -3.47 18.89
N ASN A 150 -18.24 -2.75 17.78
CA ASN A 150 -19.41 -2.89 16.90
C ASN A 150 -19.52 -4.32 16.31
N MET A 151 -18.38 -5.00 16.11
CA MET A 151 -18.32 -6.38 15.64
C MET A 151 -18.37 -7.41 16.80
N GLY A 152 -18.42 -6.96 18.05
CA GLY A 152 -18.38 -7.84 19.23
C GLY A 152 -17.03 -8.52 19.47
N ILE A 153 -15.94 -7.94 18.92
CA ILE A 153 -14.59 -8.48 19.05
C ILE A 153 -13.88 -7.81 20.24
N PRO A 154 -13.23 -8.60 21.13
CA PRO A 154 -12.47 -8.05 22.24
C PRO A 154 -11.32 -7.14 21.74
N HIS A 155 -11.24 -5.91 22.30
CA HIS A 155 -10.34 -4.87 21.81
C HIS A 155 -9.21 -4.46 22.77
N THR A 156 -9.11 -5.10 23.95
CA THR A 156 -8.17 -4.66 25.00
C THR A 156 -6.68 -4.73 24.62
N LYS A 157 -6.33 -5.44 23.54
CA LYS A 157 -4.96 -5.57 23.03
C LYS A 157 -4.77 -5.00 21.62
N VAL A 158 -5.66 -4.16 21.14
CA VAL A 158 -5.57 -3.56 19.80
C VAL A 158 -4.20 -2.93 19.59
N ARG A 159 -3.79 -2.02 20.48
CA ARG A 159 -2.50 -1.32 20.39
C ARG A 159 -1.29 -2.27 20.29
N ASP A 160 -1.31 -3.38 21.03
CA ASP A 160 -0.20 -4.34 21.00
C ASP A 160 -0.20 -5.16 19.72
N TYR A 161 -1.38 -5.56 19.25
CA TYR A 161 -1.49 -6.33 18.01
C TYR A 161 -1.15 -5.47 16.78
N LEU A 162 -1.48 -4.17 16.76
CA LEU A 162 -1.11 -3.28 15.67
C LEU A 162 0.41 -3.19 15.49
N LYS A 163 1.20 -3.25 16.57
CA LYS A 163 2.67 -3.29 16.48
C LYS A 163 3.19 -4.53 15.75
N ILE A 164 2.45 -5.63 15.81
CA ILE A 164 2.82 -6.89 15.15
C ILE A 164 2.27 -6.92 13.71
N LEU A 165 1.13 -6.28 13.47
CA LEU A 165 0.46 -6.24 12.18
C LEU A 165 0.98 -5.15 11.26
N ALA A 166 1.62 -4.10 11.84
CA ALA A 166 2.18 -3.02 11.06
C ALA A 166 3.28 -3.53 10.12
N ARG A 167 3.17 -3.18 8.84
CA ARG A 167 4.23 -3.41 7.86
C ARG A 167 5.23 -2.27 7.87
N GLU A 168 6.49 -2.58 7.61
CA GLU A 168 7.50 -1.55 7.44
C GLU A 168 7.23 -0.71 6.19
N TYR A 169 7.46 0.59 6.32
CA TYR A 169 7.23 1.57 5.27
C TYR A 169 8.33 2.63 5.30
N ASN A 170 9.02 2.79 4.19
CA ASN A 170 10.04 3.81 4.01
C ASN A 170 9.60 4.81 2.92
N PRO A 171 8.97 5.94 3.30
CA PRO A 171 8.43 6.90 2.32
C PRO A 171 9.50 7.54 1.45
N VAL A 172 10.72 7.68 1.97
CA VAL A 172 11.83 8.27 1.20
C VAL A 172 12.33 7.31 0.15
N LYS A 173 12.48 6.03 0.51
CA LYS A 173 12.86 4.98 -0.44
C LYS A 173 11.79 4.82 -1.52
N GLU A 174 10.52 4.71 -1.14
CA GLU A 174 9.41 4.58 -2.08
C GLU A 174 9.34 5.78 -3.04
N TRP A 175 9.60 7.00 -2.53
CA TRP A 175 9.65 8.19 -3.38
C TRP A 175 10.83 8.17 -4.36
N ILE A 176 12.03 7.77 -3.91
CA ILE A 176 13.21 7.65 -4.78
C ILE A 176 12.99 6.61 -5.88
N GLU A 177 12.30 5.51 -5.55
CA GLU A 177 12.06 4.38 -6.46
C GLU A 177 10.76 4.52 -7.26
N SER A 178 9.96 5.58 -7.04
CA SER A 178 8.65 5.77 -7.67
C SER A 178 8.70 5.92 -9.19
N GLU A 179 9.81 6.48 -9.70
CA GLU A 179 10.04 6.64 -11.12
C GLU A 179 11.38 6.02 -11.53
N PRO A 180 11.44 5.27 -12.62
CA PRO A 180 12.69 4.75 -13.14
C PRO A 180 13.55 5.90 -13.67
N TRP A 181 14.88 5.73 -13.58
CA TRP A 181 15.80 6.70 -14.17
C TRP A 181 15.61 6.81 -15.68
N ASP A 182 15.41 8.02 -16.16
CA ASP A 182 15.18 8.34 -17.56
C ASP A 182 16.47 8.35 -18.44
N GLY A 183 17.63 8.01 -17.85
CA GLY A 183 18.92 7.99 -18.53
C GLY A 183 19.60 9.36 -18.65
N VAL A 184 19.01 10.44 -18.12
CA VAL A 184 19.57 11.79 -18.18
C VAL A 184 20.37 12.11 -16.94
N ASP A 185 21.69 12.36 -17.10
CA ASP A 185 22.56 12.82 -16.00
C ASP A 185 22.38 14.33 -15.77
N ARG A 186 21.59 14.67 -14.73
CA ARG A 186 21.34 16.07 -14.31
C ARG A 186 22.33 16.56 -13.27
N LEU A 187 23.23 15.70 -12.80
CA LEU A 187 24.17 16.03 -11.73
C LEU A 187 25.15 17.15 -12.14
N PRO A 188 25.72 17.19 -13.37
CA PRO A 188 26.59 18.27 -13.78
C PRO A 188 25.91 19.65 -13.78
N GLU A 189 24.65 19.72 -14.22
CA GLU A 189 23.87 20.97 -14.22
C GLU A 189 23.62 21.44 -12.78
N PHE A 190 23.21 20.55 -11.90
CA PHE A 190 23.04 20.85 -10.47
C PHE A 190 24.33 21.36 -9.83
N LEU A 191 25.47 20.69 -10.06
CA LEU A 191 26.76 21.09 -9.49
C LEU A 191 27.19 22.48 -10.01
N ASN A 192 26.95 22.78 -11.29
CA ASN A 192 27.28 24.05 -11.90
C ASN A 192 26.38 25.22 -11.45
N SER A 193 25.18 24.93 -10.90
CA SER A 193 24.30 25.95 -10.32
C SER A 193 24.78 26.50 -8.98
N LEU A 194 25.76 25.84 -8.35
CA LEU A 194 26.29 26.20 -7.04
C LEU A 194 27.62 26.93 -7.19
N THR A 195 27.75 28.07 -6.53
CA THR A 195 28.99 28.84 -6.47
C THR A 195 29.72 28.63 -5.16
N THR A 196 31.05 28.66 -5.18
CA THR A 196 31.90 28.54 -4.00
C THR A 196 33.17 29.36 -4.17
N GLU A 197 33.75 29.81 -3.09
CA GLU A 197 35.06 30.44 -3.05
C GLU A 197 36.20 29.40 -3.18
N GLU A 198 35.92 28.16 -2.87
CA GLU A 198 36.84 27.03 -2.98
C GLU A 198 36.88 26.45 -4.40
N SER A 199 37.77 25.47 -4.64
CA SER A 199 37.87 24.85 -5.96
C SER A 199 36.60 24.13 -6.37
N ALA A 200 36.16 24.28 -7.58
CA ALA A 200 34.98 23.57 -8.12
C ALA A 200 35.12 22.05 -8.00
N GLN A 201 36.36 21.53 -8.16
CA GLN A 201 36.61 20.09 -8.03
C GLN A 201 36.34 19.57 -6.62
N LEU A 202 36.76 20.31 -5.57
CA LEU A 202 36.51 19.95 -4.18
C LEU A 202 34.99 19.99 -3.88
N ARG A 203 34.32 21.06 -4.30
CA ARG A 203 32.87 21.21 -4.20
C ARG A 203 32.13 19.99 -4.81
N ASP A 204 32.46 19.68 -6.06
CA ASP A 204 31.79 18.62 -6.81
C ASP A 204 32.00 17.24 -6.16
N MET A 205 33.22 16.97 -5.69
CA MET A 205 33.53 15.73 -4.98
C MET A 205 32.73 15.62 -3.68
N LEU A 206 32.69 16.69 -2.88
CA LEU A 206 31.98 16.68 -1.61
C LEU A 206 30.46 16.55 -1.80
N LEU A 207 29.89 17.29 -2.76
CA LEU A 207 28.46 17.23 -3.03
C LEU A 207 28.04 15.87 -3.59
N LYS A 208 28.82 15.26 -4.48
CA LYS A 208 28.56 13.90 -4.96
C LYS A 208 28.55 12.89 -3.81
N LYS A 209 29.55 12.93 -2.96
CA LYS A 209 29.61 12.05 -1.77
C LYS A 209 28.43 12.28 -0.83
N TRP A 210 28.08 13.54 -0.60
CA TRP A 210 26.95 13.90 0.26
C TRP A 210 25.62 13.37 -0.31
N LEU A 211 25.34 13.55 -1.60
CA LEU A 211 24.13 13.04 -2.24
C LEU A 211 24.04 11.51 -2.14
N VAL A 212 25.15 10.81 -2.44
CA VAL A 212 25.20 9.34 -2.30
C VAL A 212 24.93 8.92 -0.85
N SER A 213 25.55 9.64 0.12
CA SER A 213 25.32 9.36 1.54
C SER A 213 23.87 9.60 1.97
N CYS A 214 23.21 10.64 1.44
CA CYS A 214 21.79 10.90 1.72
C CYS A 214 20.89 9.76 1.24
N VAL A 215 21.12 9.30 0.00
CA VAL A 215 20.34 8.17 -0.57
C VAL A 215 20.62 6.88 0.20
N ALA A 216 21.90 6.60 0.49
CA ALA A 216 22.28 5.42 1.26
C ALA A 216 21.65 5.45 2.67
N ALA A 217 21.73 6.59 3.39
CA ALA A 217 21.12 6.73 4.71
C ALA A 217 19.59 6.57 4.70
N ALA A 218 18.92 6.94 3.59
CA ALA A 218 17.47 6.75 3.44
C ALA A 218 17.10 5.30 3.10
N CYS A 219 17.93 4.57 2.36
CA CYS A 219 17.60 3.25 1.82
C CYS A 219 18.16 2.09 2.64
N GLU A 220 19.27 2.29 3.35
CA GLU A 220 19.91 1.24 4.15
C GLU A 220 19.22 1.06 5.50
N THR A 221 18.76 -0.16 5.78
CA THR A 221 18.05 -0.49 7.02
C THR A 221 18.95 -0.56 8.26
N ASN A 222 20.23 -0.84 8.07
CA ASN A 222 21.19 -1.05 9.17
C ASN A 222 22.10 0.17 9.46
N GLY A 223 21.79 1.32 8.82
CA GLY A 223 22.66 2.50 8.88
C GLY A 223 23.79 2.45 7.87
N VAL A 224 24.40 3.59 7.62
CA VAL A 224 25.54 3.73 6.71
C VAL A 224 26.79 3.93 7.57
N GLU A 225 27.78 3.08 7.42
CA GLU A 225 29.15 3.38 7.90
C GLU A 225 29.74 4.43 6.95
N LEU A 226 29.97 5.63 7.44
CA LEU A 226 30.55 6.77 6.73
C LEU A 226 32.06 6.75 6.79
#